data_120c121537429d0589172c0dc1d135ce
#
_entry.id   120c121537429d0589172c0dc1d135ce
#
_cell.length_a   1.000
_cell.length_b   1.000
_cell.length_c   1.000
_cell.angle_alpha   90.00
_cell.angle_beta   90.00
_cell.angle_gamma   90.00
#
_symmetry.space_group_name_H-M   'P 1'
#
loop_
_entity.id
_entity.type
_entity.pdbx_description
1 polymer ?
#
loop_
_entity_poly.entity_id
_entity_poly.type
_entity_poly.pdbx_seq_one_letter_code
_entity_poly.pdbx_strand_id
1 'polypeptide(L)'
;MSNKIKSSVYVIAEAGINHNSDIQIAKKMIETASKCGADAIKFQTFTPDELFSELINPELYNLSKTWVLTKNDHIELQKHAKKNKIDFFSTPCGIKSANLLKKIKVPFIKIASGELTNLELIDYISKMKIPMMISTGMTSISEISKVVEIVQSNNCPFSLLHCISSYPAKYSDANLLTIPQLQKTFDIPVGFSDHTLGIDISLAAVALGATIIEKHFTLDKNMNGPDQKLSIDPTELSDLVKKIRVIEKAMGNSRKTVFKTEESFRKNMRKSLGTTQNIEANTIIKRSMITSFRPGTGISPQLIDEFIGRKTKKPIKKGSLLNWDFF
;
A
#
# COMPACT_ATOMS: atom_id res chain seq x y z
N MET A 1 14.57 -7.61 3.00
CA MET A 1 13.90 -6.33 2.70
C MET A 1 14.41 -5.24 3.62
N SER A 2 14.53 -4.01 3.13
CA SER A 2 14.98 -2.89 3.96
C SER A 2 14.00 -2.67 5.12
N ASN A 3 14.50 -2.19 6.28
CA ASN A 3 13.65 -1.88 7.44
C ASN A 3 12.54 -0.85 7.11
N LYS A 4 12.69 -0.06 6.06
CA LYS A 4 11.69 0.89 5.59
C LYS A 4 10.39 0.22 5.12
N ILE A 5 10.47 -0.90 4.38
CA ILE A 5 9.27 -1.62 3.88
C ILE A 5 8.48 -2.30 5.01
N LYS A 6 9.09 -2.50 6.18
CA LYS A 6 8.42 -3.12 7.34
C LYS A 6 7.59 -2.14 8.18
N SER A 7 7.83 -0.83 8.07
CA SER A 7 7.23 0.18 8.95
C SER A 7 6.22 1.11 8.26
N SER A 8 6.25 1.21 6.94
CA SER A 8 5.37 2.05 6.14
C SER A 8 5.26 1.55 4.71
N VAL A 9 4.22 1.96 3.99
CA VAL A 9 4.06 1.69 2.56
C VAL A 9 5.20 2.35 1.80
N TYR A 10 5.88 1.56 0.97
CA TYR A 10 7.00 2.03 0.16
C TYR A 10 6.49 2.56 -1.19
N VAL A 11 6.64 3.86 -1.42
CA VAL A 11 6.11 4.54 -2.61
C VAL A 11 7.21 4.72 -3.66
N ILE A 12 6.99 4.16 -4.83
CA ILE A 12 7.91 4.16 -5.97
C ILE A 12 7.35 5.07 -7.05
N ALA A 13 8.06 6.15 -7.38
CA ALA A 13 7.81 6.94 -8.56
C ALA A 13 8.47 6.25 -9.76
N GLU A 14 7.68 5.66 -10.66
CA GLU A 14 8.17 5.03 -11.88
C GLU A 14 8.43 6.08 -12.95
N ALA A 15 9.67 6.49 -13.09
CA ALA A 15 10.12 7.35 -14.18
C ALA A 15 10.11 6.61 -15.54
N GLY A 16 10.32 5.28 -15.50
CA GLY A 16 10.33 4.45 -16.70
C GLY A 16 11.24 5.01 -17.78
N ILE A 17 10.66 5.35 -18.92
CA ILE A 17 11.31 6.00 -20.05
C ILE A 17 10.89 7.47 -20.23
N ASN A 18 10.15 8.06 -19.29
CA ASN A 18 9.64 9.44 -19.35
C ASN A 18 10.74 10.51 -19.37
N HIS A 19 11.99 10.12 -19.14
CA HIS A 19 13.15 10.99 -19.27
C HIS A 19 13.57 11.27 -20.75
N ASN A 20 13.00 10.54 -21.72
CA ASN A 20 13.31 10.71 -23.17
C ASN A 20 14.83 10.71 -23.48
N SER A 21 15.63 9.88 -22.79
CA SER A 21 17.10 9.84 -22.82
C SER A 21 17.83 11.14 -22.47
N ASP A 22 17.13 12.12 -21.94
CA ASP A 22 17.72 13.35 -21.41
C ASP A 22 18.09 13.17 -19.92
N ILE A 23 19.39 13.18 -19.65
CA ILE A 23 19.93 13.02 -18.29
C ILE A 23 19.51 14.18 -17.37
N GLN A 24 19.27 15.38 -17.89
CA GLN A 24 18.84 16.51 -17.07
C GLN A 24 17.36 16.36 -16.67
N ILE A 25 16.52 15.87 -17.59
CA ILE A 25 15.13 15.51 -17.28
C ILE A 25 15.12 14.40 -16.22
N ALA A 26 15.91 13.34 -16.39
CA ALA A 26 16.01 12.25 -15.43
C ALA A 26 16.43 12.73 -14.03
N LYS A 27 17.42 13.62 -13.92
CA LYS A 27 17.83 14.25 -12.66
C LYS A 27 16.71 15.09 -12.05
N LYS A 28 16.01 15.86 -12.86
CA LYS A 28 14.88 16.67 -12.41
C LYS A 28 13.74 15.80 -11.87
N MET A 29 13.48 14.65 -12.50
CA MET A 29 12.51 13.67 -12.02
C MET A 29 12.93 13.13 -10.64
N ILE A 30 14.20 12.80 -10.42
CA ILE A 30 14.73 12.37 -9.12
C ILE A 30 14.48 13.43 -8.03
N GLU A 31 14.88 14.69 -8.31
CA GLU A 31 14.68 15.80 -7.36
C GLU A 31 13.21 15.99 -7.00
N THR A 32 12.36 15.94 -8.02
CA THR A 32 10.92 16.17 -7.87
C THR A 32 10.26 15.03 -7.11
N ALA A 33 10.55 13.78 -7.44
CA ALA A 33 10.04 12.61 -6.72
C ALA A 33 10.43 12.64 -5.24
N SER A 34 11.69 12.99 -4.94
CA SER A 34 12.16 13.18 -3.56
C SER A 34 11.39 14.28 -2.83
N LYS A 35 11.19 15.46 -3.46
CA LYS A 35 10.42 16.56 -2.87
C LYS A 35 8.96 16.22 -2.64
N CYS A 36 8.36 15.36 -3.47
CA CYS A 36 7.01 14.85 -3.31
C CYS A 36 6.91 13.81 -2.16
N GLY A 37 8.04 13.34 -1.63
CA GLY A 37 8.09 12.40 -0.52
C GLY A 37 8.04 10.94 -0.94
N ALA A 38 8.28 10.61 -2.22
CA ALA A 38 8.45 9.24 -2.67
C ALA A 38 9.68 8.60 -2.00
N ASP A 39 9.59 7.30 -1.69
CA ASP A 39 10.69 6.56 -1.09
C ASP A 39 11.75 6.18 -2.11
N ALA A 40 11.32 5.96 -3.37
CA ALA A 40 12.20 5.60 -4.47
C ALA A 40 11.76 6.20 -5.79
N ILE A 41 12.72 6.28 -6.69
CA ILE A 41 12.50 6.49 -8.12
C ILE A 41 13.05 5.30 -8.90
N LYS A 42 12.29 4.82 -9.88
CA LYS A 42 12.65 3.66 -10.68
C LYS A 42 12.75 4.03 -12.16
N PHE A 43 13.74 3.45 -12.82
CA PHE A 43 13.98 3.56 -14.26
C PHE A 43 13.90 2.19 -14.93
N GLN A 44 14.12 2.16 -16.24
CA GLN A 44 14.29 0.94 -17.00
C GLN A 44 15.72 0.86 -17.53
N THR A 45 16.29 -0.34 -17.50
CA THR A 45 17.68 -0.58 -17.94
C THR A 45 17.67 -1.68 -18.98
N PHE A 46 18.00 -1.35 -20.22
CA PHE A 46 18.05 -2.29 -21.32
C PHE A 46 19.03 -1.84 -22.40
N THR A 47 19.45 -2.80 -23.21
CA THR A 47 19.94 -2.52 -24.56
C THR A 47 18.80 -2.84 -25.54
N PRO A 48 18.76 -2.23 -26.74
CA PRO A 48 17.72 -2.56 -27.72
C PRO A 48 17.60 -4.07 -27.99
N ASP A 49 18.74 -4.77 -28.08
CA ASP A 49 18.80 -6.21 -28.27
C ASP A 49 18.23 -7.06 -27.13
N GLU A 50 18.19 -6.53 -25.90
CA GLU A 50 17.54 -7.20 -24.77
C GLU A 50 16.02 -7.02 -24.78
N LEU A 51 15.52 -6.00 -25.48
CA LEU A 51 14.12 -5.64 -25.46
C LEU A 51 13.36 -6.11 -26.72
N PHE A 52 13.95 -5.91 -27.89
CA PHE A 52 13.34 -6.24 -29.18
C PHE A 52 14.33 -6.89 -30.13
N SER A 53 13.81 -7.77 -30.98
CA SER A 53 14.57 -8.29 -32.15
C SER A 53 14.45 -7.30 -33.32
N GLU A 54 15.57 -6.81 -33.81
CA GLU A 54 15.59 -5.91 -34.98
C GLU A 54 14.96 -6.56 -36.20
N LEU A 55 15.12 -7.89 -36.35
CA LEU A 55 14.54 -8.65 -37.46
C LEU A 55 13.02 -8.78 -37.38
N ILE A 56 12.48 -8.97 -36.16
CA ILE A 56 11.05 -9.22 -35.96
C ILE A 56 10.27 -7.90 -35.88
N ASN A 57 10.83 -6.91 -35.19
CA ASN A 57 10.17 -5.61 -34.97
C ASN A 57 11.17 -4.45 -35.09
N PRO A 58 11.60 -4.12 -36.31
CA PRO A 58 12.60 -3.06 -36.55
C PRO A 58 12.15 -1.68 -36.11
N GLU A 59 10.85 -1.39 -36.13
CA GLU A 59 10.31 -0.09 -35.68
C GLU A 59 10.51 0.11 -34.18
N LEU A 60 10.04 -0.85 -33.36
CA LEU A 60 10.20 -0.77 -31.90
C LEU A 60 11.66 -0.92 -31.48
N TYR A 61 12.45 -1.72 -32.19
CA TYR A 61 13.89 -1.79 -31.94
C TYR A 61 14.58 -0.45 -32.17
N ASN A 62 14.29 0.26 -33.26
CA ASN A 62 14.87 1.56 -33.53
C ASN A 62 14.33 2.65 -32.56
N LEU A 63 13.05 2.59 -32.23
CA LEU A 63 12.44 3.49 -31.25
C LEU A 63 13.08 3.29 -29.86
N SER A 64 13.33 2.05 -29.45
CA SER A 64 13.95 1.76 -28.16
C SER A 64 15.34 2.37 -27.99
N LYS A 65 16.10 2.58 -29.09
CA LYS A 65 17.39 3.29 -29.05
C LYS A 65 17.28 4.70 -28.48
N THR A 66 16.10 5.35 -28.65
CA THR A 66 15.85 6.71 -28.14
C THR A 66 15.49 6.75 -26.66
N TRP A 67 15.42 5.61 -25.98
CA TRP A 67 15.06 5.51 -24.55
C TRP A 67 16.22 5.00 -23.69
N VAL A 68 17.34 4.63 -24.30
CA VAL A 68 18.48 4.02 -23.59
C VAL A 68 19.18 5.04 -22.70
N LEU A 69 19.39 4.66 -21.44
CA LEU A 69 20.34 5.29 -20.55
C LEU A 69 21.65 4.49 -20.55
N THR A 70 22.76 5.17 -20.70
CA THR A 70 24.08 4.54 -20.69
C THR A 70 24.49 4.09 -19.29
N LYS A 71 25.51 3.25 -19.19
CA LYS A 71 26.10 2.90 -17.88
C LYS A 71 26.53 4.12 -17.08
N ASN A 72 27.10 5.14 -17.75
CA ASN A 72 27.55 6.36 -17.07
C ASN A 72 26.35 7.16 -16.54
N ASP A 73 25.26 7.24 -17.31
CA ASP A 73 24.02 7.87 -16.88
C ASP A 73 23.47 7.21 -15.62
N HIS A 74 23.43 5.86 -15.58
CA HIS A 74 22.97 5.14 -14.39
C HIS A 74 23.82 5.45 -13.15
N ILE A 75 25.15 5.52 -13.28
CA ILE A 75 26.05 5.87 -12.19
C ILE A 75 25.79 7.31 -11.73
N GLU A 76 25.60 8.22 -12.67
CA GLU A 76 25.33 9.62 -12.38
C GLU A 76 23.97 9.82 -11.70
N LEU A 77 22.92 9.19 -12.22
CA LEU A 77 21.57 9.23 -11.64
C LEU A 77 21.54 8.62 -10.24
N GLN A 78 22.23 7.51 -10.01
CA GLN A 78 22.32 6.91 -8.67
C GLN A 78 23.01 7.85 -7.67
N LYS A 79 24.12 8.51 -8.07
CA LYS A 79 24.78 9.52 -7.24
C LYS A 79 23.84 10.70 -6.93
N HIS A 80 23.09 11.13 -7.94
CA HIS A 80 22.14 12.21 -7.82
C HIS A 80 20.96 11.86 -6.90
N ALA A 81 20.42 10.65 -7.00
CA ALA A 81 19.39 10.14 -6.12
C ALA A 81 19.87 10.06 -4.66
N LYS A 82 21.10 9.56 -4.43
CA LYS A 82 21.71 9.54 -3.10
C LYS A 82 21.82 10.94 -2.48
N LYS A 83 22.21 11.95 -3.26
CA LYS A 83 22.27 13.35 -2.82
C LYS A 83 20.88 13.88 -2.43
N ASN A 84 19.85 13.46 -3.14
CA ASN A 84 18.45 13.82 -2.88
C ASN A 84 17.76 12.89 -1.84
N LYS A 85 18.48 11.94 -1.23
CA LYS A 85 17.96 11.03 -0.18
C LYS A 85 16.77 10.18 -0.62
N ILE A 86 16.73 9.79 -1.89
CA ILE A 86 15.74 8.90 -2.48
C ILE A 86 16.44 7.64 -2.99
N ASP A 87 15.82 6.47 -2.83
CA ASP A 87 16.37 5.24 -3.35
C ASP A 87 16.28 5.22 -4.88
N PHE A 88 17.36 4.73 -5.54
CA PHE A 88 17.44 4.56 -6.99
C PHE A 88 17.55 3.09 -7.32
N PHE A 89 16.68 2.60 -8.16
CA PHE A 89 16.78 1.26 -8.74
C PHE A 89 16.13 1.20 -10.13
N SER A 90 16.16 0.02 -10.76
CA SER A 90 15.73 -0.09 -12.14
C SER A 90 15.19 -1.49 -12.45
N THR A 91 14.48 -1.58 -13.56
CA THR A 91 13.99 -2.82 -14.17
C THR A 91 14.97 -3.24 -15.26
N PRO A 92 15.73 -4.34 -15.12
CA PRO A 92 16.52 -4.88 -16.20
C PRO A 92 15.63 -5.69 -17.14
N CYS A 93 15.89 -5.61 -18.46
CA CYS A 93 15.22 -6.42 -19.47
C CYS A 93 16.09 -7.57 -19.97
N GLY A 94 17.24 -7.83 -19.34
CA GLY A 94 18.12 -8.93 -19.67
C GLY A 94 19.31 -9.07 -18.73
N ILE A 95 20.17 -10.05 -19.03
CA ILE A 95 21.33 -10.40 -18.19
C ILE A 95 22.38 -9.28 -18.15
N LYS A 96 22.64 -8.62 -19.29
CA LYS A 96 23.62 -7.52 -19.37
C LYS A 96 23.18 -6.36 -18.48
N SER A 97 21.91 -5.99 -18.57
CA SER A 97 21.29 -4.94 -17.75
C SER A 97 21.26 -5.30 -16.26
N ALA A 98 20.94 -6.54 -15.92
CA ALA A 98 20.97 -7.03 -14.54
C ALA A 98 22.40 -6.95 -13.95
N ASN A 99 23.42 -7.31 -14.71
CA ASN A 99 24.81 -7.19 -14.31
C ASN A 99 25.26 -5.73 -14.08
N LEU A 100 24.78 -4.81 -14.92
CA LEU A 100 25.01 -3.38 -14.70
C LEU A 100 24.43 -2.93 -13.34
N LEU A 101 23.18 -3.28 -13.07
CA LEU A 101 22.52 -2.92 -11.80
C LEU A 101 23.23 -3.52 -10.58
N LYS A 102 23.67 -4.79 -10.67
CA LYS A 102 24.51 -5.42 -9.64
C LYS A 102 25.82 -4.64 -9.41
N LYS A 103 26.48 -4.24 -10.51
CA LYS A 103 27.78 -3.53 -10.45
C LYS A 103 27.65 -2.16 -9.78
N ILE A 104 26.57 -1.43 -10.02
CA ILE A 104 26.31 -0.15 -9.37
C ILE A 104 25.66 -0.28 -8.00
N LYS A 105 25.40 -1.52 -7.54
CA LYS A 105 24.89 -1.84 -6.18
C LYS A 105 23.54 -1.16 -5.89
N VAL A 106 22.56 -1.36 -6.76
CA VAL A 106 21.18 -0.92 -6.49
C VAL A 106 20.60 -1.63 -5.27
N PRO A 107 19.71 -0.97 -4.48
CA PRO A 107 19.11 -1.60 -3.30
C PRO A 107 18.07 -2.69 -3.65
N PHE A 108 17.46 -2.60 -4.82
CA PHE A 108 16.44 -3.53 -5.33
C PHE A 108 16.60 -3.76 -6.83
N ILE A 109 16.09 -4.89 -7.31
CA ILE A 109 15.87 -5.13 -8.74
C ILE A 109 14.39 -5.35 -8.97
N LYS A 110 13.82 -4.65 -9.96
CA LYS A 110 12.43 -4.82 -10.37
C LYS A 110 12.36 -5.82 -11.53
N ILE A 111 11.42 -6.74 -11.45
CA ILE A 111 11.04 -7.62 -12.57
C ILE A 111 9.72 -7.10 -13.12
N ALA A 112 9.72 -6.72 -14.40
CA ALA A 112 8.50 -6.31 -15.10
C ALA A 112 7.56 -7.50 -15.32
N SER A 113 6.26 -7.23 -15.48
CA SER A 113 5.26 -8.28 -15.75
C SER A 113 5.59 -9.10 -17.01
N GLY A 114 6.12 -8.45 -18.04
CA GLY A 114 6.55 -9.12 -19.27
C GLY A 114 7.69 -10.12 -19.09
N GLU A 115 8.48 -9.98 -18.04
CA GLU A 115 9.61 -10.86 -17.72
C GLU A 115 9.23 -12.00 -16.76
N LEU A 116 8.00 -12.07 -16.26
CA LEU A 116 7.65 -13.07 -15.24
C LEU A 116 7.78 -14.51 -15.76
N THR A 117 7.55 -14.74 -17.04
CA THR A 117 7.70 -16.06 -17.67
C THR A 117 9.12 -16.35 -18.13
N ASN A 118 10.04 -15.38 -18.06
CA ASN A 118 11.46 -15.53 -18.36
C ASN A 118 12.20 -16.13 -17.14
N LEU A 119 11.95 -17.42 -16.90
CA LEU A 119 12.43 -18.11 -15.69
C LEU A 119 13.95 -18.14 -15.60
N GLU A 120 14.67 -18.17 -16.74
CA GLU A 120 16.13 -18.11 -16.78
C GLU A 120 16.66 -16.78 -16.24
N LEU A 121 16.07 -15.65 -16.66
CA LEU A 121 16.44 -14.32 -16.16
C LEU A 121 16.13 -14.19 -14.67
N ILE A 122 14.99 -14.69 -14.23
CA ILE A 122 14.58 -14.65 -12.81
C ILE A 122 15.52 -15.48 -11.94
N ASP A 123 15.86 -16.70 -12.37
CA ASP A 123 16.82 -17.55 -11.69
C ASP A 123 18.19 -16.87 -11.59
N TYR A 124 18.67 -16.32 -12.72
CA TYR A 124 19.93 -15.59 -12.77
C TYR A 124 19.96 -14.40 -11.79
N ILE A 125 18.92 -13.56 -11.80
CA ILE A 125 18.85 -12.37 -10.94
C ILE A 125 18.71 -12.77 -9.46
N SER A 126 17.90 -13.78 -9.14
CA SER A 126 17.70 -14.21 -7.75
C SER A 126 19.00 -14.76 -7.11
N LYS A 127 19.89 -15.37 -7.90
CA LYS A 127 21.23 -15.77 -7.46
C LYS A 127 22.14 -14.59 -7.10
N MET A 128 21.81 -13.37 -7.52
CA MET A 128 22.54 -12.17 -7.10
C MET A 128 22.26 -11.76 -5.64
N LYS A 129 21.21 -12.29 -5.02
CA LYS A 129 20.76 -11.98 -3.64
C LYS A 129 20.42 -10.50 -3.40
N ILE A 130 20.18 -9.74 -4.45
CA ILE A 130 19.63 -8.39 -4.35
C ILE A 130 18.11 -8.52 -4.20
N PRO A 131 17.47 -7.87 -3.20
CA PRO A 131 16.03 -7.95 -3.01
C PRO A 131 15.24 -7.63 -4.30
N MET A 132 14.24 -8.45 -4.61
CA MET A 132 13.47 -8.33 -5.85
C MET A 132 12.05 -7.82 -5.60
N MET A 133 11.53 -7.03 -6.52
CA MET A 133 10.11 -6.66 -6.61
C MET A 133 9.57 -7.19 -7.94
N ILE A 134 8.61 -8.11 -7.90
CA ILE A 134 8.17 -8.88 -9.07
C ILE A 134 6.73 -8.55 -9.39
N SER A 135 6.48 -7.89 -10.53
CA SER A 135 5.13 -7.61 -11.01
C SER A 135 4.49 -8.84 -11.66
N THR A 136 3.19 -9.00 -11.43
CA THR A 136 2.42 -10.20 -11.80
C THR A 136 1.33 -9.94 -12.83
N GLY A 137 1.43 -8.88 -13.62
CA GLY A 137 0.50 -8.61 -14.72
C GLY A 137 0.58 -9.68 -15.81
N MET A 138 -0.53 -9.93 -16.49
CA MET A 138 -0.65 -10.91 -17.60
C MET A 138 -0.34 -12.37 -17.20
N THR A 139 -0.41 -12.72 -15.92
CA THR A 139 -0.02 -14.04 -15.44
C THR A 139 -1.08 -14.70 -14.56
N SER A 140 -1.07 -16.02 -14.57
CA SER A 140 -1.88 -16.88 -13.72
C SER A 140 -1.17 -17.19 -12.38
N ILE A 141 -1.92 -17.66 -11.40
CA ILE A 141 -1.35 -18.12 -10.11
C ILE A 141 -0.33 -19.23 -10.30
N SER A 142 -0.53 -20.14 -11.27
CA SER A 142 0.41 -21.22 -11.55
C SER A 142 1.75 -20.74 -12.09
N GLU A 143 1.76 -19.69 -12.90
CA GLU A 143 2.99 -19.05 -13.39
C GLU A 143 3.71 -18.30 -12.27
N ILE A 144 2.97 -17.57 -11.43
CA ILE A 144 3.52 -16.91 -10.24
C ILE A 144 4.15 -17.93 -9.29
N SER A 145 3.50 -19.09 -9.05
CA SER A 145 4.03 -20.15 -8.18
C SER A 145 5.41 -20.63 -8.61
N LYS A 146 5.63 -20.85 -9.92
CA LYS A 146 6.93 -21.26 -10.45
C LYS A 146 8.03 -20.23 -10.14
N VAL A 147 7.71 -18.95 -10.29
CA VAL A 147 8.64 -17.86 -9.98
C VAL A 147 8.96 -17.81 -8.49
N VAL A 148 7.93 -17.93 -7.64
CA VAL A 148 8.08 -17.97 -6.18
C VAL A 148 9.01 -19.12 -5.77
N GLU A 149 8.80 -20.33 -6.30
CA GLU A 149 9.64 -21.49 -6.03
C GLU A 149 11.12 -21.24 -6.40
N ILE A 150 11.39 -20.67 -7.58
CA ILE A 150 12.76 -20.36 -8.02
C ILE A 150 13.42 -19.34 -7.09
N VAL A 151 12.72 -18.25 -6.76
CA VAL A 151 13.29 -17.17 -5.95
C VAL A 151 13.51 -17.63 -4.51
N GLN A 152 12.58 -18.43 -3.95
CA GLN A 152 12.71 -19.03 -2.63
C GLN A 152 13.85 -20.04 -2.55
N SER A 153 13.98 -20.94 -3.53
CA SER A 153 15.08 -21.93 -3.59
C SER A 153 16.45 -21.26 -3.63
N ASN A 154 16.52 -20.11 -4.26
CA ASN A 154 17.73 -19.28 -4.25
C ASN A 154 17.87 -18.43 -2.97
N ASN A 155 16.98 -18.51 -1.96
CA ASN A 155 16.99 -17.69 -0.75
C ASN A 155 17.17 -16.19 -1.03
N CYS A 156 16.52 -15.66 -2.07
CA CYS A 156 16.54 -14.25 -2.41
C CYS A 156 15.33 -13.55 -1.77
N PRO A 157 15.51 -12.43 -1.05
CA PRO A 157 14.37 -11.67 -0.54
C PRO A 157 13.54 -11.08 -1.68
N PHE A 158 12.21 -11.18 -1.62
CA PHE A 158 11.36 -10.60 -2.66
C PHE A 158 9.98 -10.19 -2.15
N SER A 159 9.28 -9.41 -2.97
CA SER A 159 7.86 -9.07 -2.86
C SER A 159 7.20 -9.27 -4.21
N LEU A 160 5.91 -9.58 -4.23
CA LEU A 160 5.10 -9.50 -5.43
C LEU A 160 4.42 -8.15 -5.53
N LEU A 161 4.18 -7.67 -6.75
CA LEU A 161 3.33 -6.53 -7.02
C LEU A 161 2.16 -7.01 -7.89
N HIS A 162 0.94 -6.95 -7.36
CA HIS A 162 -0.24 -7.10 -8.21
C HIS A 162 -0.21 -6.00 -9.27
N CYS A 163 -0.57 -6.34 -10.50
CA CYS A 163 -0.43 -5.44 -11.63
C CYS A 163 -1.40 -5.81 -12.74
N ILE A 164 -1.96 -4.81 -13.41
CA ILE A 164 -2.70 -4.96 -14.66
C ILE A 164 -1.91 -4.26 -15.76
N SER A 165 -1.39 -5.06 -16.71
CA SER A 165 -0.56 -4.56 -17.82
C SER A 165 -1.43 -4.06 -18.98
N SER A 166 -2.18 -2.99 -18.71
CA SER A 166 -2.93 -2.19 -19.68
C SER A 166 -2.67 -0.72 -19.39
N TYR A 167 -2.46 0.09 -20.42
CA TYR A 167 -1.94 1.46 -20.29
C TYR A 167 -2.84 2.47 -21.02
N PRO A 168 -3.80 3.15 -20.32
CA PRO A 168 -4.15 2.98 -18.92
C PRO A 168 -4.99 1.73 -18.65
N ALA A 169 -4.91 1.19 -17.43
CA ALA A 169 -5.78 0.13 -16.97
C ALA A 169 -7.17 0.67 -16.61
N LYS A 170 -8.22 -0.08 -16.93
CA LYS A 170 -9.58 0.25 -16.48
C LYS A 170 -9.74 -0.02 -14.98
N TYR A 171 -10.52 0.80 -14.30
CA TYR A 171 -10.81 0.61 -12.87
C TYR A 171 -11.47 -0.75 -12.58
N SER A 172 -12.36 -1.21 -13.49
CA SER A 172 -13.03 -2.52 -13.40
C SER A 172 -12.05 -3.70 -13.40
N ASP A 173 -10.88 -3.53 -14.02
CA ASP A 173 -9.92 -4.60 -14.22
C ASP A 173 -8.86 -4.63 -13.11
N ALA A 174 -8.81 -3.59 -12.25
CA ALA A 174 -7.83 -3.48 -11.17
C ALA A 174 -7.88 -4.64 -10.17
N ASN A 175 -9.05 -5.25 -9.98
CA ASN A 175 -9.27 -6.48 -9.18
C ASN A 175 -8.45 -6.52 -7.88
N LEU A 176 -8.53 -5.48 -7.06
CA LEU A 176 -7.65 -5.25 -5.90
C LEU A 176 -7.72 -6.35 -4.84
N LEU A 177 -8.80 -7.16 -4.80
CA LEU A 177 -8.90 -8.30 -3.89
C LEU A 177 -7.85 -9.39 -4.17
N THR A 178 -7.17 -9.33 -5.31
CA THR A 178 -6.01 -10.17 -5.61
C THR A 178 -4.84 -9.88 -4.65
N ILE A 179 -4.71 -8.67 -4.12
CA ILE A 179 -3.63 -8.30 -3.19
C ILE A 179 -3.66 -9.17 -1.92
N PRO A 180 -4.73 -9.17 -1.10
CA PRO A 180 -4.82 -10.04 0.07
C PRO A 180 -4.83 -11.52 -0.29
N GLN A 181 -5.32 -11.90 -1.48
CA GLN A 181 -5.25 -13.29 -1.95
C GLN A 181 -3.79 -13.73 -2.15
N LEU A 182 -2.97 -12.95 -2.85
CA LEU A 182 -1.56 -13.26 -3.06
C LEU A 182 -0.78 -13.31 -1.74
N GLN A 183 -1.06 -12.37 -0.82
CA GLN A 183 -0.46 -12.36 0.52
C GLN A 183 -0.75 -13.67 1.26
N LYS A 184 -2.01 -14.10 1.25
CA LYS A 184 -2.43 -15.34 1.91
C LYS A 184 -1.88 -16.60 1.24
N THR A 185 -1.78 -16.58 -0.10
CA THR A 185 -1.34 -17.76 -0.89
C THR A 185 0.15 -18.02 -0.72
N PHE A 186 0.97 -16.98 -0.69
CA PHE A 186 2.43 -17.11 -0.72
C PHE A 186 3.13 -16.72 0.58
N ASP A 187 2.41 -16.16 1.56
CA ASP A 187 2.93 -15.66 2.84
C ASP A 187 4.11 -14.68 2.67
N ILE A 188 3.98 -13.75 1.72
CA ILE A 188 4.98 -12.73 1.40
C ILE A 188 4.35 -11.35 1.30
N PRO A 189 5.14 -10.27 1.44
CA PRO A 189 4.66 -8.93 1.19
C PRO A 189 4.19 -8.76 -0.26
N VAL A 190 3.01 -8.15 -0.44
CA VAL A 190 2.45 -7.83 -1.75
C VAL A 190 2.21 -6.34 -1.85
N GLY A 191 2.60 -5.75 -2.97
CA GLY A 191 2.32 -4.38 -3.35
C GLY A 191 1.37 -4.30 -4.55
N PHE A 192 1.29 -3.11 -5.11
CA PHE A 192 0.49 -2.82 -6.30
C PHE A 192 1.29 -1.94 -7.27
N SER A 193 1.44 -2.40 -8.53
CA SER A 193 1.96 -1.61 -9.65
C SER A 193 0.78 -1.11 -10.46
N ASP A 194 0.48 0.19 -10.32
CA ASP A 194 -0.78 0.80 -10.73
C ASP A 194 -0.65 1.55 -12.05
N HIS A 195 -1.41 1.10 -13.06
CA HIS A 195 -1.52 1.71 -14.38
C HIS A 195 -2.88 2.39 -14.61
N THR A 196 -3.73 2.52 -13.59
CA THR A 196 -4.99 3.29 -13.69
C THR A 196 -4.70 4.79 -13.72
N LEU A 197 -5.64 5.60 -14.18
CA LEU A 197 -5.53 7.05 -14.09
C LEU A 197 -5.81 7.54 -12.65
N GLY A 198 -5.18 8.66 -12.29
CA GLY A 198 -5.34 9.24 -10.94
C GLY A 198 -4.66 8.40 -9.84
N ILE A 199 -5.09 8.56 -8.59
CA ILE A 199 -4.45 7.98 -7.41
C ILE A 199 -5.37 7.10 -6.56
N ASP A 200 -6.68 7.09 -6.85
CA ASP A 200 -7.70 6.48 -5.97
C ASP A 200 -7.53 4.97 -5.83
N ILE A 201 -7.16 4.29 -6.92
CA ILE A 201 -6.95 2.83 -6.92
C ILE A 201 -5.70 2.45 -6.11
N SER A 202 -4.64 3.24 -6.20
CA SER A 202 -3.45 3.09 -5.34
C SER A 202 -3.80 3.23 -3.86
N LEU A 203 -4.64 4.20 -3.49
CA LEU A 203 -5.09 4.42 -2.10
C LEU A 203 -5.95 3.26 -1.60
N ALA A 204 -6.85 2.74 -2.44
CA ALA A 204 -7.65 1.56 -2.13
C ALA A 204 -6.77 0.30 -1.95
N ALA A 205 -5.73 0.14 -2.77
CA ALA A 205 -4.76 -0.95 -2.64
C ALA A 205 -4.04 -0.91 -1.29
N VAL A 206 -3.65 0.27 -0.82
CA VAL A 206 -3.05 0.46 0.53
C VAL A 206 -4.01 0.03 1.62
N ALA A 207 -5.29 0.42 1.53
CA ALA A 207 -6.30 0.01 2.51
C ALA A 207 -6.56 -1.51 2.53
N LEU A 208 -6.28 -2.20 1.42
CA LEU A 208 -6.34 -3.67 1.31
C LEU A 208 -5.02 -4.36 1.72
N GLY A 209 -4.04 -3.61 2.20
CA GLY A 209 -2.79 -4.15 2.74
C GLY A 209 -1.61 -4.17 1.77
N ALA A 210 -1.68 -3.45 0.65
CA ALA A 210 -0.50 -3.27 -0.20
C ALA A 210 0.63 -2.58 0.58
N THR A 211 1.81 -3.19 0.56
CA THR A 211 3.01 -2.70 1.27
C THR A 211 3.92 -1.85 0.39
N ILE A 212 3.70 -1.89 -0.92
CA ILE A 212 4.45 -1.16 -1.94
C ILE A 212 3.45 -0.61 -2.93
N ILE A 213 3.61 0.66 -3.32
CA ILE A 213 2.87 1.28 -4.42
C ILE A 213 3.87 1.75 -5.46
N GLU A 214 3.72 1.29 -6.69
CA GLU A 214 4.48 1.76 -7.85
C GLU A 214 3.51 2.45 -8.80
N LYS A 215 3.87 3.67 -9.24
CA LYS A 215 3.04 4.45 -10.16
C LYS A 215 3.90 5.22 -11.15
N HIS A 216 3.54 5.20 -12.44
CA HIS A 216 4.21 5.99 -13.47
C HIS A 216 4.16 7.47 -13.12
N PHE A 217 5.32 8.12 -13.23
CA PHE A 217 5.55 9.52 -12.86
C PHE A 217 6.16 10.30 -14.01
N THR A 218 5.70 11.52 -14.21
CA THR A 218 6.26 12.48 -15.18
C THR A 218 6.40 13.86 -14.56
N LEU A 219 7.23 14.70 -15.16
CA LEU A 219 7.29 16.14 -14.78
C LEU A 219 6.12 16.94 -15.35
N ASP A 220 5.64 16.58 -16.53
CA ASP A 220 4.50 17.20 -17.23
C ASP A 220 3.87 16.18 -18.17
N LYS A 221 2.56 15.96 -18.05
CA LYS A 221 1.78 15.03 -18.87
C LYS A 221 1.71 15.42 -20.36
N ASN A 222 2.04 16.68 -20.68
CA ASN A 222 2.07 17.19 -22.05
C ASN A 222 3.42 16.97 -22.75
N MET A 223 4.44 16.46 -22.06
CA MET A 223 5.70 16.08 -22.69
C MET A 223 5.48 14.94 -23.70
N ASN A 224 6.33 14.91 -24.73
CA ASN A 224 6.33 13.80 -25.70
C ASN A 224 6.83 12.53 -25.04
N GLY A 225 6.20 11.41 -25.37
CA GLY A 225 6.57 10.07 -24.88
C GLY A 225 5.37 9.17 -24.71
N PRO A 226 5.57 7.84 -24.65
CA PRO A 226 4.47 6.89 -24.62
C PRO A 226 3.73 6.88 -23.27
N ASP A 227 4.45 7.12 -22.15
CA ASP A 227 3.91 6.95 -20.80
C ASP A 227 3.48 8.27 -20.12
N GLN A 228 3.77 9.43 -20.73
CA GLN A 228 3.53 10.74 -20.11
C GLN A 228 2.08 10.97 -19.72
N LYS A 229 1.14 10.67 -20.64
CA LYS A 229 -0.30 10.94 -20.44
C LYS A 229 -0.95 10.08 -19.35
N LEU A 230 -0.45 8.87 -19.13
CA LEU A 230 -0.97 7.96 -18.11
C LEU A 230 -0.27 8.13 -16.75
N SER A 231 0.86 8.81 -16.73
CA SER A 231 1.66 9.07 -15.54
C SER A 231 0.99 10.09 -14.62
N ILE A 232 1.27 10.02 -13.33
CA ILE A 232 0.94 11.10 -12.40
C ILE A 232 1.98 12.19 -12.47
N ASP A 233 1.55 13.42 -12.28
CA ASP A 233 2.40 14.62 -12.20
C ASP A 233 2.93 14.86 -10.77
N PRO A 234 3.77 15.88 -10.52
CA PRO A 234 4.31 16.18 -9.20
C PRO A 234 3.24 16.48 -8.15
N THR A 235 2.14 17.13 -8.54
CA THR A 235 1.03 17.45 -7.63
C THR A 235 0.30 16.19 -7.20
N GLU A 236 -0.03 15.32 -8.14
CA GLU A 236 -0.67 14.04 -7.88
C GLU A 236 0.23 13.10 -7.07
N LEU A 237 1.55 13.05 -7.36
CA LEU A 237 2.50 12.24 -6.57
C LEU A 237 2.58 12.72 -5.12
N SER A 238 2.66 14.03 -4.90
CA SER A 238 2.67 14.60 -3.54
C SER A 238 1.37 14.30 -2.79
N ASP A 239 0.22 14.38 -3.47
CA ASP A 239 -1.09 14.07 -2.89
C ASP A 239 -1.22 12.56 -2.57
N LEU A 240 -0.77 11.70 -3.48
CA LEU A 240 -0.72 10.25 -3.26
C LEU A 240 0.07 9.90 -1.99
N VAL A 241 1.30 10.41 -1.89
CA VAL A 241 2.15 10.14 -0.71
C VAL A 241 1.49 10.62 0.57
N LYS A 242 0.97 11.86 0.60
CA LYS A 242 0.29 12.41 1.78
C LYS A 242 -0.91 11.58 2.20
N LYS A 243 -1.76 11.19 1.24
CA LYS A 243 -2.96 10.37 1.51
C LYS A 243 -2.61 8.96 1.97
N ILE A 244 -1.57 8.34 1.40
CA ILE A 244 -1.04 7.06 1.90
C ILE A 244 -0.68 7.17 3.39
N ARG A 245 0.07 8.22 3.79
CA ARG A 245 0.45 8.42 5.21
C ARG A 245 -0.75 8.64 6.13
N VAL A 246 -1.85 9.20 5.63
CA VAL A 246 -3.12 9.30 6.37
C VAL A 246 -3.78 7.93 6.53
N ILE A 247 -3.86 7.15 5.44
CA ILE A 247 -4.44 5.80 5.47
C ILE A 247 -3.68 4.89 6.43
N GLU A 248 -2.35 4.89 6.38
CA GLU A 248 -1.51 4.10 7.31
C GLU A 248 -1.85 4.38 8.79
N LYS A 249 -2.03 5.63 9.14
CA LYS A 249 -2.46 6.02 10.50
C LYS A 249 -3.88 5.56 10.82
N ALA A 250 -4.77 5.62 9.83
CA ALA A 250 -6.18 5.24 9.98
C ALA A 250 -6.38 3.72 10.08
N MET A 251 -5.51 2.93 9.46
CA MET A 251 -5.60 1.46 9.49
C MET A 251 -5.49 0.89 10.92
N GLY A 252 -4.69 1.48 11.79
CA GLY A 252 -4.56 1.09 13.19
C GLY A 252 -4.22 -0.40 13.36
N ASN A 253 -4.96 -1.05 14.26
CA ASN A 253 -4.87 -2.50 14.50
C ASN A 253 -6.27 -3.14 14.52
N SER A 254 -6.35 -4.46 14.37
CA SER A 254 -7.62 -5.18 14.27
C SER A 254 -8.38 -5.31 15.59
N ARG A 255 -7.88 -4.77 16.71
CA ARG A 255 -8.52 -4.87 18.03
C ARG A 255 -9.56 -3.79 18.21
N LYS A 256 -10.83 -4.16 18.42
CA LYS A 256 -11.88 -3.21 18.81
C LYS A 256 -11.74 -2.88 20.30
N THR A 257 -11.23 -1.68 20.58
CA THR A 257 -11.07 -1.13 21.92
C THR A 257 -11.79 0.20 22.05
N VAL A 258 -11.96 0.68 23.28
CA VAL A 258 -12.41 2.04 23.53
C VAL A 258 -11.18 2.95 23.57
N PHE A 259 -11.13 3.92 22.68
CA PHE A 259 -10.04 4.89 22.66
C PHE A 259 -10.18 5.93 23.78
N LYS A 260 -9.05 6.42 24.27
CA LYS A 260 -9.02 7.47 25.30
C LYS A 260 -9.85 8.70 24.91
N THR A 261 -9.88 9.04 23.63
CA THR A 261 -10.70 10.13 23.09
C THR A 261 -12.21 9.90 23.20
N GLU A 262 -12.66 8.64 23.34
CA GLU A 262 -14.08 8.29 23.49
C GLU A 262 -14.53 8.23 24.95
N GLU A 263 -13.61 8.25 25.94
CA GLU A 263 -13.95 8.04 27.35
C GLU A 263 -14.95 9.08 27.89
N SER A 264 -14.78 10.35 27.54
CA SER A 264 -15.70 11.41 27.94
C SER A 264 -17.09 11.21 27.33
N PHE A 265 -17.17 10.89 26.03
CA PHE A 265 -18.43 10.58 25.36
C PHE A 265 -19.07 9.31 25.92
N ARG A 266 -18.27 8.27 26.19
CA ARG A 266 -18.75 7.04 26.81
C ARG A 266 -19.45 7.30 28.14
N LYS A 267 -18.85 8.13 29.03
CA LYS A 267 -19.42 8.53 30.31
C LYS A 267 -20.73 9.29 30.14
N ASN A 268 -20.76 10.26 29.22
CA ASN A 268 -21.90 11.19 29.11
C ASN A 268 -23.04 10.64 28.25
N MET A 269 -22.72 9.87 27.21
CA MET A 269 -23.69 9.45 26.19
C MET A 269 -24.22 8.03 26.37
N ARG A 270 -23.52 7.16 27.10
CA ARG A 270 -24.11 5.88 27.52
C ARG A 270 -25.26 6.11 28.50
N LYS A 271 -26.09 5.09 28.63
CA LYS A 271 -27.22 5.10 29.58
C LYS A 271 -26.89 4.27 30.80
N SER A 272 -27.54 4.60 31.89
CA SER A 272 -27.63 3.81 33.13
C SER A 272 -29.08 3.47 33.41
N LEU A 273 -29.32 2.39 34.13
CA LEU A 273 -30.65 2.06 34.64
C LEU A 273 -31.17 3.15 35.54
N GLY A 274 -32.44 3.50 35.42
CA GLY A 274 -33.13 4.47 36.26
C GLY A 274 -34.60 4.14 36.41
N THR A 275 -35.30 4.90 37.22
CA THR A 275 -36.69 4.63 37.63
C THR A 275 -37.69 5.45 36.82
N THR A 276 -38.84 4.83 36.42
CA THR A 276 -39.94 5.48 35.71
C THR A 276 -40.91 6.16 36.67
N GLN A 277 -40.88 5.81 37.98
CA GLN A 277 -41.79 6.25 39.02
C GLN A 277 -41.07 6.31 40.37
N ASN A 278 -41.73 6.90 41.38
CA ASN A 278 -41.26 6.77 42.76
C ASN A 278 -41.44 5.31 43.20
N ILE A 279 -40.48 4.80 43.92
CA ILE A 279 -40.46 3.44 44.43
C ILE A 279 -40.22 3.52 45.94
N GLU A 280 -41.15 3.01 46.75
CA GLU A 280 -41.01 2.98 48.21
C GLU A 280 -40.00 1.92 48.66
N ALA A 281 -39.47 2.07 49.86
CA ALA A 281 -38.65 1.04 50.50
C ALA A 281 -39.43 -0.30 50.60
N ASN A 282 -38.73 -1.39 50.58
CA ASN A 282 -39.32 -2.73 50.65
C ASN A 282 -40.16 -3.13 49.42
N THR A 283 -40.10 -2.41 48.30
CA THR A 283 -40.81 -2.72 47.06
C THR A 283 -40.04 -3.75 46.21
N ILE A 284 -40.73 -4.72 45.66
CA ILE A 284 -40.15 -5.65 44.68
C ILE A 284 -40.15 -4.97 43.30
N ILE A 285 -39.00 -4.86 42.70
CA ILE A 285 -38.81 -4.20 41.40
C ILE A 285 -39.46 -4.98 40.29
N LYS A 286 -40.32 -4.32 39.52
CA LYS A 286 -40.92 -4.82 38.28
C LYS A 286 -40.28 -4.18 37.05
N ARG A 287 -40.31 -4.87 35.92
CA ARG A 287 -39.77 -4.38 34.66
C ARG A 287 -40.30 -2.99 34.26
N SER A 288 -41.57 -2.73 34.47
CA SER A 288 -42.25 -1.45 34.18
C SER A 288 -41.73 -0.27 35.01
N MET A 289 -41.10 -0.54 36.14
CA MET A 289 -40.56 0.51 37.06
C MET A 289 -39.17 0.97 36.63
N ILE A 290 -38.53 0.28 35.68
CA ILE A 290 -37.15 0.57 35.26
C ILE A 290 -37.11 1.01 33.81
N THR A 291 -36.31 2.01 33.53
CA THR A 291 -35.92 2.47 32.19
C THR A 291 -34.44 2.82 32.19
N SER A 292 -33.95 3.45 31.14
CA SER A 292 -32.55 3.88 31.09
C SER A 292 -32.42 5.32 30.63
N PHE A 293 -31.59 6.08 31.37
CA PHE A 293 -31.30 7.49 31.15
C PHE A 293 -29.78 7.68 30.92
N ARG A 294 -29.39 8.79 30.30
CA ARG A 294 -28.04 9.30 30.38
C ARG A 294 -27.84 10.02 31.71
N PRO A 295 -26.62 10.04 32.24
CA PRO A 295 -25.34 9.56 31.75
C PRO A 295 -25.09 8.07 32.07
N GLY A 296 -23.98 7.54 31.54
CA GLY A 296 -23.51 6.16 31.76
C GLY A 296 -22.65 6.02 33.03
N THR A 297 -23.00 6.74 34.11
CA THR A 297 -22.26 6.77 35.37
C THR A 297 -22.84 5.85 36.45
N GLY A 298 -24.04 5.30 36.22
CA GLY A 298 -24.71 4.35 37.10
C GLY A 298 -24.63 2.93 36.58
N ILE A 299 -25.59 2.09 36.97
CA ILE A 299 -25.65 0.69 36.61
C ILE A 299 -25.95 0.51 35.10
N SER A 300 -25.17 -0.31 34.43
CA SER A 300 -25.37 -0.57 32.99
C SER A 300 -26.76 -1.17 32.71
N PRO A 301 -27.47 -0.71 31.66
CA PRO A 301 -28.72 -1.34 31.21
C PRO A 301 -28.62 -2.84 30.89
N GLN A 302 -27.44 -3.35 30.60
CA GLN A 302 -27.19 -4.78 30.38
C GLN A 302 -27.47 -5.64 31.62
N LEU A 303 -27.50 -5.03 32.81
CA LEU A 303 -27.72 -5.75 34.07
C LEU A 303 -29.18 -5.66 34.53
N ILE A 304 -30.13 -5.25 33.68
CA ILE A 304 -31.51 -4.99 34.08
C ILE A 304 -32.17 -6.23 34.74
N ASP A 305 -31.94 -7.41 34.22
CA ASP A 305 -32.56 -8.65 34.71
C ASP A 305 -32.05 -9.02 36.10
N GLU A 306 -30.90 -8.52 36.53
CA GLU A 306 -30.40 -8.72 37.88
C GLU A 306 -31.19 -7.90 38.93
N PHE A 307 -31.94 -6.89 38.49
CA PHE A 307 -32.71 -6.01 39.38
C PHE A 307 -34.20 -6.37 39.44
N ILE A 308 -34.74 -7.05 38.42
CA ILE A 308 -36.12 -7.50 38.43
C ILE A 308 -36.30 -8.56 39.53
N GLY A 309 -37.31 -8.36 40.37
CA GLY A 309 -37.59 -9.22 41.54
C GLY A 309 -36.79 -8.90 42.80
N ARG A 310 -35.78 -8.02 42.71
CA ARG A 310 -35.10 -7.55 43.95
C ARG A 310 -35.98 -6.64 44.75
N LYS A 311 -35.78 -6.66 46.07
CA LYS A 311 -36.48 -5.79 47.04
C LYS A 311 -35.62 -4.55 47.35
N THR A 312 -36.22 -3.35 47.31
CA THR A 312 -35.52 -2.12 47.65
C THR A 312 -35.35 -1.97 49.17
N LYS A 313 -34.19 -1.51 49.60
CA LYS A 313 -33.91 -1.16 51.02
C LYS A 313 -34.29 0.28 51.35
N LYS A 314 -34.29 1.15 50.34
CA LYS A 314 -34.51 2.61 50.48
C LYS A 314 -35.48 3.09 49.42
N PRO A 315 -36.23 4.19 49.65
CA PRO A 315 -37.07 4.79 48.62
C PRO A 315 -36.23 5.38 47.50
N ILE A 316 -36.72 5.28 46.25
CA ILE A 316 -36.05 5.75 45.05
C ILE A 316 -37.00 6.74 44.35
N LYS A 317 -36.54 7.96 44.08
CA LYS A 317 -37.34 8.99 43.38
C LYS A 317 -37.40 8.66 41.90
N LYS A 318 -38.51 9.01 41.23
CA LYS A 318 -38.67 8.95 39.77
C LYS A 318 -37.54 9.69 39.08
N GLY A 319 -36.99 9.09 38.05
CA GLY A 319 -35.89 9.67 37.25
C GLY A 319 -34.51 9.52 37.90
N SER A 320 -34.39 8.90 39.06
CA SER A 320 -33.08 8.60 39.67
C SER A 320 -32.39 7.46 38.95
N LEU A 321 -31.07 7.55 38.77
CA LEU A 321 -30.27 6.41 38.35
C LEU A 321 -30.23 5.36 39.47
N LEU A 322 -30.30 4.09 39.12
CA LEU A 322 -30.15 3.02 40.07
C LEU A 322 -28.70 2.94 40.58
N ASN A 323 -28.60 2.64 41.89
CA ASN A 323 -27.36 2.38 42.60
C ASN A 323 -27.51 1.07 43.39
N TRP A 324 -26.45 0.34 43.59
CA TRP A 324 -26.43 -0.88 44.39
C TRP A 324 -26.87 -0.68 45.84
N ASP A 325 -26.67 0.52 46.37
CA ASP A 325 -27.07 0.88 47.72
C ASP A 325 -28.59 0.92 47.94
N PHE A 326 -29.38 0.83 46.88
CA PHE A 326 -30.84 0.76 46.99
C PHE A 326 -31.36 -0.68 47.22
N PHE A 327 -30.47 -1.68 47.10
CA PHE A 327 -30.82 -3.11 47.15
C PHE A 327 -30.01 -3.89 48.25
#